data_102bc72c6d36bb7812dc7240950a0aa7
#
_entry.id   102bc72c6d36bb7812dc7240950a0aa7
#
_cell.length_a   1.000
_cell.length_b   1.000
_cell.length_c   1.000
_cell.angle_alpha   90.00
_cell.angle_beta   90.00
_cell.angle_gamma   90.00
#
_symmetry.space_group_name_H-M   'P 1'
#
loop_
_entity.id
_entity.type
_entity.pdbx_description
1 polymer ?
#
loop_
_entity_poly.entity_id
_entity_poly.type
_entity_poly.pdbx_seq_one_letter_code
_entity_poly.pdbx_strand_id
1 'polypeptide(L)'
;MAEYIESYDVAVIGAGHAGIEAGLAAARLGLKTVVFSISLDAIANLPCNPSIGGTAKGHLVREIDALGGEMGKAADKTFIQSKMLNVGKGPAVHSLRCQIDRKSYHREMKKRLEEQENLQIKQAEIVDVELDEDNGVCGVVTHLGTKYKVNAAIIATGTYLKGKIMIGEYERESGPDGMFPAKLLSENLKEKVS
;
A
#
# COMPACT_ATOMS: atom_id res chain seq x y z
N MET A 1 22.23 10.25 20.58
CA MET A 1 21.72 9.63 19.33
C MET A 1 20.46 8.85 19.69
N ALA A 2 19.35 9.05 18.98
CA ALA A 2 18.14 8.26 19.23
C ALA A 2 18.42 6.82 18.76
N GLU A 3 18.18 5.85 19.65
CA GLU A 3 18.48 4.45 19.40
C GLU A 3 17.39 3.83 18.51
N TYR A 4 17.78 3.04 17.52
CA TYR A 4 16.84 2.25 16.72
C TYR A 4 16.29 1.10 17.56
N ILE A 5 14.98 0.96 17.62
CA ILE A 5 14.34 -0.07 18.45
C ILE A 5 14.33 -1.47 17.79
N GLU A 6 14.34 -1.52 16.47
CA GLU A 6 14.34 -2.74 15.66
C GLU A 6 15.01 -2.51 14.32
N SER A 7 15.44 -3.60 13.66
CA SER A 7 16.03 -3.54 12.32
C SER A 7 15.29 -4.47 11.35
N TYR A 8 15.18 -4.00 10.11
CA TYR A 8 14.60 -4.70 8.96
C TYR A 8 15.46 -4.47 7.73
N ASP A 9 15.31 -5.33 6.72
CA ASP A 9 15.93 -5.11 5.42
C ASP A 9 15.12 -4.10 4.61
N VAL A 10 13.79 -4.23 4.65
CA VAL A 10 12.88 -3.38 3.88
C VAL A 10 11.76 -2.84 4.76
N ALA A 11 11.53 -1.53 4.70
CA ALA A 11 10.32 -0.89 5.20
C ALA A 11 9.39 -0.53 4.04
N VAL A 12 8.12 -0.90 4.14
CA VAL A 12 7.07 -0.47 3.21
C VAL A 12 6.15 0.52 3.91
N ILE A 13 6.04 1.71 3.36
CA ILE A 13 5.26 2.82 3.92
C ILE A 13 3.92 2.91 3.20
N GLY A 14 2.89 2.36 3.82
CA GLY A 14 1.54 2.26 3.30
C GLY A 14 1.13 0.82 2.97
N ALA A 15 -0.01 0.39 3.50
CA ALA A 15 -0.61 -0.93 3.30
C ALA A 15 -1.80 -0.91 2.32
N GLY A 16 -1.72 -0.07 1.28
CA GLY A 16 -2.55 -0.16 0.09
C GLY A 16 -2.11 -1.32 -0.81
N HIS A 17 -2.76 -1.51 -1.96
CA HIS A 17 -2.48 -2.64 -2.84
C HIS A 17 -1.00 -2.74 -3.24
N ALA A 18 -0.40 -1.62 -3.66
CA ALA A 18 1.02 -1.58 -4.04
C ALA A 18 1.95 -1.94 -2.86
N GLY A 19 1.66 -1.42 -1.66
CA GLY A 19 2.46 -1.72 -0.47
C GLY A 19 2.33 -3.17 -0.02
N ILE A 20 1.14 -3.75 -0.11
CA ILE A 20 0.92 -5.17 0.21
C ILE A 20 1.72 -6.07 -0.74
N GLU A 21 1.59 -5.86 -2.05
CA GLU A 21 2.31 -6.66 -3.05
C GLU A 21 3.84 -6.51 -2.90
N ALA A 22 4.32 -5.29 -2.64
CA ALA A 22 5.74 -5.04 -2.39
C ALA A 22 6.24 -5.72 -1.12
N GLY A 23 5.48 -5.62 -0.02
CA GLY A 23 5.83 -6.25 1.25
C GLY A 23 5.87 -7.78 1.17
N LEU A 24 4.86 -8.38 0.55
CA LEU A 24 4.81 -9.82 0.32
C LEU A 24 5.94 -10.30 -0.58
N ALA A 25 6.24 -9.56 -1.66
CA ALA A 25 7.35 -9.89 -2.56
C ALA A 25 8.69 -9.84 -1.84
N ALA A 26 8.98 -8.78 -1.08
CA ALA A 26 10.22 -8.65 -0.31
C ALA A 26 10.38 -9.79 0.72
N ALA A 27 9.31 -10.08 1.48
CA ALA A 27 9.33 -11.14 2.48
C ALA A 27 9.53 -12.54 1.87
N ARG A 28 8.92 -12.82 0.71
CA ARG A 28 9.10 -14.07 -0.04
C ARG A 28 10.50 -14.25 -0.61
N LEU A 29 11.21 -13.16 -0.87
CA LEU A 29 12.63 -13.17 -1.21
C LEU A 29 13.54 -13.42 0.01
N GLY A 30 12.97 -13.62 1.20
CA GLY A 30 13.71 -13.89 2.44
C GLY A 30 14.16 -12.63 3.18
N LEU A 31 13.71 -11.43 2.77
CA LEU A 31 14.07 -10.18 3.41
C LEU A 31 13.18 -9.93 4.64
N LYS A 32 13.80 -9.55 5.75
CA LYS A 32 13.05 -9.13 6.95
C LYS A 32 12.34 -7.82 6.67
N THR A 33 11.03 -7.87 6.51
CA THR A 33 10.21 -6.79 6.00
C THR A 33 9.24 -6.26 7.04
N VAL A 34 9.06 -4.95 7.10
CA VAL A 34 7.99 -4.31 7.89
C VAL A 34 7.08 -3.49 6.97
N VAL A 35 5.77 -3.62 7.15
CA VAL A 35 4.76 -2.82 6.47
C VAL A 35 4.11 -1.88 7.49
N PHE A 36 4.24 -0.58 7.27
CA PHE A 36 3.60 0.44 8.09
C PHE A 36 2.28 0.88 7.50
N SER A 37 1.26 0.98 8.34
CA SER A 37 -0.05 1.54 8.01
C SER A 37 -0.49 2.54 9.06
N ILE A 38 -1.11 3.62 8.64
CA ILE A 38 -1.72 4.61 9.56
C ILE A 38 -2.86 3.95 10.35
N SER A 39 -3.58 3.02 9.73
CA SER A 39 -4.63 2.23 10.38
C SER A 39 -4.62 0.81 9.86
N LEU A 40 -4.66 -0.16 10.77
CA LEU A 40 -4.76 -1.58 10.40
C LEU A 40 -6.12 -1.93 9.79
N ASP A 41 -7.15 -1.10 10.00
CA ASP A 41 -8.47 -1.26 9.40
C ASP A 41 -8.55 -0.69 7.97
N ALA A 42 -7.50 0.03 7.54
CA ALA A 42 -7.38 0.57 6.19
C ALA A 42 -6.48 -0.28 5.27
N ILE A 43 -6.00 -1.43 5.71
CA ILE A 43 -5.23 -2.37 4.88
C ILE A 43 -6.09 -2.81 3.68
N ALA A 44 -5.52 -2.77 2.47
CA ALA A 44 -6.20 -3.11 1.21
C ALA A 44 -7.52 -2.35 1.01
N ASN A 45 -7.58 -1.10 1.46
CA ASN A 45 -8.79 -0.31 1.40
C ASN A 45 -9.25 -0.08 -0.06
N LEU A 46 -10.57 -0.23 -0.29
CA LEU A 46 -11.24 0.04 -1.56
C LEU A 46 -12.22 1.22 -1.37
N PRO A 47 -11.71 2.47 -1.24
CA PRO A 47 -12.51 3.60 -0.74
C PRO A 47 -13.58 4.08 -1.71
N CYS A 48 -13.37 3.94 -3.01
CA CYS A 48 -14.32 4.41 -4.02
C CYS A 48 -15.35 3.34 -4.35
N ASN A 49 -15.03 2.54 -5.34
CA ASN A 49 -15.86 1.44 -5.82
C ASN A 49 -15.14 0.15 -5.42
N PRO A 50 -15.72 -0.71 -4.57
CA PRO A 50 -15.05 -1.92 -4.14
C PRO A 50 -14.99 -2.92 -5.31
N SER A 51 -14.12 -2.67 -6.27
CA SER A 51 -13.93 -3.50 -7.45
C SER A 51 -12.46 -3.65 -7.81
N ILE A 52 -12.13 -4.85 -8.28
CA ILE A 52 -10.80 -5.19 -8.80
C ILE A 52 -10.90 -5.43 -10.30
N GLY A 53 -9.94 -4.93 -11.05
CA GLY A 53 -9.92 -5.04 -12.50
C GLY A 53 -10.66 -3.90 -13.21
N GLY A 54 -11.23 -4.21 -14.38
CA GLY A 54 -11.81 -3.23 -15.28
C GLY A 54 -10.85 -2.79 -16.38
N THR A 55 -11.29 -1.85 -17.22
CA THR A 55 -10.51 -1.38 -18.38
C THR A 55 -9.13 -0.89 -17.96
N ALA A 56 -8.08 -1.37 -18.58
CA ALA A 56 -6.66 -1.21 -18.28
C ALA A 56 -6.22 -1.84 -16.95
N LYS A 57 -7.01 -1.73 -15.87
CA LYS A 57 -6.65 -2.24 -14.55
C LYS A 57 -6.65 -3.76 -14.48
N GLY A 58 -7.58 -4.43 -15.19
CA GLY A 58 -7.64 -5.90 -15.24
C GLY A 58 -6.39 -6.54 -15.86
N HIS A 59 -5.73 -5.87 -16.78
CA HIS A 59 -4.47 -6.31 -17.37
C HIS A 59 -3.35 -6.29 -16.33
N LEU A 60 -3.22 -5.18 -15.60
CA LEU A 60 -2.23 -5.04 -14.52
C LEU A 60 -2.43 -6.08 -13.41
N VAL A 61 -3.67 -6.35 -13.02
CA VAL A 61 -3.96 -7.39 -12.00
C VAL A 61 -3.47 -8.77 -12.48
N ARG A 62 -3.66 -9.11 -13.76
CA ARG A 62 -3.18 -10.38 -14.33
C ARG A 62 -1.65 -10.45 -14.39
N GLU A 63 -0.99 -9.34 -14.70
CA GLU A 63 0.48 -9.27 -14.70
C GLU A 63 1.04 -9.49 -13.29
N ILE A 64 0.44 -8.84 -12.28
CA ILE A 64 0.77 -9.04 -10.87
C ILE A 64 0.54 -10.49 -10.44
N ASP A 65 -0.60 -11.08 -10.82
CA ASP A 65 -0.95 -12.47 -10.52
C ASP A 65 0.06 -13.45 -11.15
N ALA A 66 0.47 -13.22 -12.40
CA ALA A 66 1.48 -14.01 -13.09
C ALA A 66 2.86 -13.98 -12.39
N LEU A 67 3.17 -12.90 -11.67
CA LEU A 67 4.36 -12.76 -10.84
C LEU A 67 4.20 -13.32 -9.42
N GLY A 68 3.07 -13.97 -9.13
CA GLY A 68 2.78 -14.56 -7.81
C GLY A 68 2.13 -13.63 -6.81
N GLY A 69 1.57 -12.48 -7.25
CA GLY A 69 0.86 -11.53 -6.40
C GLY A 69 -0.43 -12.08 -5.78
N GLU A 70 -0.98 -11.36 -4.83
CA GLU A 70 -2.13 -11.78 -4.03
C GLU A 70 -3.45 -11.11 -4.42
N MET A 71 -3.39 -10.00 -5.13
CA MET A 71 -4.57 -9.18 -5.46
C MET A 71 -5.62 -9.96 -6.25
N GLY A 72 -5.21 -10.72 -7.27
CA GLY A 72 -6.08 -11.58 -8.07
C GLY A 72 -6.70 -12.70 -7.22
N LYS A 73 -5.89 -13.40 -6.44
CA LYS A 73 -6.31 -14.50 -5.56
C LYS A 73 -7.29 -14.04 -4.47
N ALA A 74 -7.06 -12.86 -3.88
CA ALA A 74 -7.98 -12.28 -2.91
C ALA A 74 -9.30 -11.85 -3.56
N ALA A 75 -9.24 -11.30 -4.78
CA ALA A 75 -10.42 -10.97 -5.56
C ALA A 75 -11.27 -12.21 -5.86
N ASP A 76 -10.65 -13.32 -6.27
CA ASP A 76 -11.35 -14.57 -6.55
C ASP A 76 -12.07 -15.19 -5.34
N LYS A 77 -11.55 -14.92 -4.13
CA LYS A 77 -12.19 -15.39 -2.88
C LYS A 77 -13.33 -14.50 -2.40
N THR A 78 -13.36 -13.25 -2.81
CA THR A 78 -14.22 -12.23 -2.17
C THR A 78 -15.12 -11.46 -3.13
N PHE A 79 -15.12 -11.83 -4.42
CA PHE A 79 -16.00 -11.19 -5.38
C PHE A 79 -17.48 -11.56 -5.15
N ILE A 80 -18.34 -10.57 -5.39
CA ILE A 80 -19.79 -10.71 -5.34
C ILE A 80 -20.33 -10.91 -6.77
N GLN A 81 -19.69 -10.23 -7.73
CA GLN A 81 -20.04 -10.30 -9.15
C GLN A 81 -18.77 -10.19 -9.99
N SER A 82 -18.71 -10.98 -11.05
CA SER A 82 -17.65 -10.92 -12.05
C SER A 82 -18.27 -10.64 -13.42
N LYS A 83 -17.74 -9.66 -14.15
CA LYS A 83 -18.25 -9.27 -15.47
C LYS A 83 -17.11 -8.91 -16.41
N MET A 84 -17.16 -9.48 -17.62
CA MET A 84 -16.30 -9.05 -18.71
C MET A 84 -16.83 -7.75 -19.31
N LEU A 85 -15.97 -6.73 -19.35
CA LEU A 85 -16.24 -5.43 -19.97
C LEU A 85 -15.76 -5.44 -21.43
N ASN A 86 -16.33 -4.54 -22.23
CA ASN A 86 -15.92 -4.28 -23.62
C ASN A 86 -16.06 -5.49 -24.56
N VAL A 87 -16.99 -6.44 -24.29
CA VAL A 87 -17.19 -7.64 -25.13
C VAL A 87 -17.63 -7.33 -26.56
N GLY A 88 -18.22 -6.16 -26.83
CA GLY A 88 -18.55 -5.68 -28.15
C GLY A 88 -17.39 -5.03 -28.92
N LYS A 89 -16.18 -4.99 -28.32
CA LYS A 89 -14.96 -4.44 -28.92
C LYS A 89 -13.96 -5.56 -29.18
N GLY A 90 -12.82 -5.23 -29.78
CA GLY A 90 -11.78 -6.24 -30.04
C GLY A 90 -11.23 -6.89 -28.76
N PRO A 91 -10.75 -8.15 -28.84
CA PRO A 91 -10.29 -8.93 -27.66
C PRO A 91 -9.23 -8.24 -26.81
N ALA A 92 -8.39 -7.39 -27.41
CA ALA A 92 -7.33 -6.66 -26.71
C ALA A 92 -7.84 -5.72 -25.59
N VAL A 93 -9.10 -5.30 -25.66
CA VAL A 93 -9.72 -4.44 -24.64
C VAL A 93 -10.74 -5.15 -23.76
N HIS A 94 -10.89 -6.46 -23.89
CA HIS A 94 -11.69 -7.27 -22.98
C HIS A 94 -11.08 -7.21 -21.60
N SER A 95 -11.84 -6.76 -20.60
CA SER A 95 -11.34 -6.54 -19.25
C SER A 95 -12.29 -7.12 -18.22
N LEU A 96 -11.79 -8.06 -17.45
CA LEU A 96 -12.52 -8.59 -16.31
C LEU A 96 -12.62 -7.54 -15.21
N ARG A 97 -13.82 -7.36 -14.67
CA ARG A 97 -14.07 -6.54 -13.48
C ARG A 97 -14.84 -7.36 -12.46
N CYS A 98 -14.29 -7.48 -11.28
CA CYS A 98 -14.92 -8.12 -10.13
C CYS A 98 -15.40 -7.07 -9.14
N GLN A 99 -16.70 -7.10 -8.84
CA GLN A 99 -17.26 -6.36 -7.71
C GLN A 99 -16.93 -7.15 -6.44
N ILE A 100 -16.37 -6.49 -5.44
CA ILE A 100 -15.77 -7.12 -4.27
C ILE A 100 -16.58 -6.85 -2.99
N ASP A 101 -16.72 -7.85 -2.11
CA ASP A 101 -17.07 -7.61 -0.72
C ASP A 101 -15.88 -6.93 -0.03
N ARG A 102 -16.00 -5.64 0.22
CA ARG A 102 -14.93 -4.79 0.78
C ARG A 102 -14.39 -5.33 2.11
N LYS A 103 -15.26 -5.79 3.00
CA LYS A 103 -14.85 -6.27 4.33
C LYS A 103 -14.18 -7.63 4.26
N SER A 104 -14.68 -8.51 3.41
CA SER A 104 -14.08 -9.83 3.21
C SER A 104 -12.71 -9.73 2.53
N TYR A 105 -12.56 -8.84 1.56
CA TYR A 105 -11.30 -8.56 0.88
C TYR A 105 -10.25 -7.99 1.84
N HIS A 106 -10.62 -6.99 2.64
CA HIS A 106 -9.75 -6.45 3.68
C HIS A 106 -9.25 -7.55 4.62
N ARG A 107 -10.15 -8.40 5.13
CA ARG A 107 -9.79 -9.52 6.03
C ARG A 107 -8.85 -10.52 5.36
N GLU A 108 -9.13 -10.89 4.10
CA GLU A 108 -8.28 -11.83 3.35
C GLU A 108 -6.89 -11.25 3.13
N MET A 109 -6.77 -10.00 2.71
CA MET A 109 -5.47 -9.36 2.47
C MET A 109 -4.69 -9.12 3.75
N LYS A 110 -5.35 -8.72 4.83
CA LYS A 110 -4.72 -8.57 6.15
C LYS A 110 -4.19 -9.92 6.65
N LYS A 111 -4.99 -10.99 6.54
CA LYS A 111 -4.58 -12.34 6.88
C LYS A 111 -3.33 -12.78 6.10
N ARG A 112 -3.26 -12.49 4.80
CA ARG A 112 -2.07 -12.80 3.97
C ARG A 112 -0.80 -12.14 4.48
N LEU A 113 -0.91 -10.88 4.89
CA LEU A 113 0.23 -10.17 5.48
C LEU A 113 0.63 -10.75 6.85
N GLU A 114 -0.35 -11.09 7.70
CA GLU A 114 -0.11 -11.60 9.04
C GLU A 114 0.48 -13.02 9.04
N GLU A 115 0.12 -13.84 8.05
CA GLU A 115 0.61 -15.22 7.90
C GLU A 115 1.94 -15.31 7.13
N GLN A 116 2.40 -14.22 6.49
CA GLN A 116 3.63 -14.24 5.71
C GLN A 116 4.86 -14.26 6.62
N GLU A 117 5.69 -15.29 6.49
CA GLU A 117 7.01 -15.34 7.13
C GLU A 117 7.87 -14.15 6.71
N ASN A 118 8.76 -13.71 7.58
CA ASN A 118 9.66 -12.55 7.40
C ASN A 118 8.94 -11.20 7.22
N LEU A 119 7.64 -11.12 7.50
CA LEU A 119 6.86 -9.89 7.39
C LEU A 119 6.20 -9.52 8.73
N GLN A 120 6.33 -8.27 9.11
CA GLN A 120 5.58 -7.69 10.24
C GLN A 120 4.75 -6.50 9.77
N ILE A 121 3.58 -6.33 10.38
CA ILE A 121 2.72 -5.17 10.16
C ILE A 121 2.77 -4.31 11.42
N LYS A 122 2.98 -3.00 11.25
CA LYS A 122 2.96 -2.03 12.36
C LYS A 122 2.01 -0.88 12.05
N GLN A 123 1.19 -0.53 13.04
CA GLN A 123 0.37 0.68 12.94
C GLN A 123 1.21 1.88 13.36
N ALA A 124 1.62 2.68 12.40
CA ALA A 124 2.32 3.94 12.62
C ALA A 124 2.23 4.83 11.38
N GLU A 125 2.25 6.14 11.59
CA GLU A 125 2.53 7.10 10.53
C GLU A 125 4.05 7.28 10.45
N ILE A 126 4.62 7.01 9.28
CA ILE A 126 6.03 7.35 9.01
C ILE A 126 6.09 8.80 8.54
N VAL A 127 6.92 9.58 9.20
CA VAL A 127 7.07 11.01 8.92
C VAL A 127 8.40 11.35 8.27
N ASP A 128 9.39 10.44 8.35
CA ASP A 128 10.68 10.67 7.73
C ASP A 128 11.38 9.37 7.30
N VAL A 129 12.26 9.50 6.31
CA VAL A 129 13.20 8.48 5.86
C VAL A 129 14.60 9.02 6.08
N GLU A 130 15.38 8.39 6.95
CA GLU A 130 16.74 8.80 7.25
C GLU A 130 17.71 8.29 6.18
N LEU A 131 18.65 9.15 5.81
CA LEU A 131 19.74 8.85 4.90
C LEU A 131 21.07 8.87 5.66
N ASP A 132 22.00 8.03 5.26
CA ASP A 132 23.37 8.02 5.73
C ASP A 132 24.24 9.07 5.00
N GLU A 133 25.53 9.09 5.28
CA GLU A 133 26.49 10.02 4.69
C GLU A 133 26.66 9.85 3.17
N ASP A 134 26.36 8.67 2.64
CA ASP A 134 26.42 8.31 1.22
C ASP A 134 25.06 8.49 0.51
N ASN A 135 24.07 9.10 1.18
CA ASN A 135 22.69 9.23 0.75
C ASN A 135 21.95 7.87 0.58
N GLY A 136 22.43 6.82 1.22
CA GLY A 136 21.74 5.54 1.34
C GLY A 136 20.63 5.61 2.39
N VAL A 137 19.53 4.88 2.18
CA VAL A 137 18.49 4.75 3.21
C VAL A 137 19.04 3.97 4.40
N CYS A 138 18.97 4.54 5.59
CA CYS A 138 19.45 3.90 6.82
C CYS A 138 18.37 3.75 7.91
N GLY A 139 17.25 4.46 7.78
CA GLY A 139 16.18 4.38 8.79
C GLY A 139 14.85 5.00 8.36
N VAL A 140 13.81 4.71 9.13
CA VAL A 140 12.51 5.39 9.05
C VAL A 140 12.08 5.84 10.44
N VAL A 141 11.38 6.98 10.50
CA VAL A 141 10.96 7.63 11.75
C VAL A 141 9.45 7.74 11.78
N THR A 142 8.84 7.33 12.89
CA THR A 142 7.41 7.49 13.13
C THR A 142 7.08 8.88 13.68
N HIS A 143 5.80 9.26 13.61
CA HIS A 143 5.31 10.53 14.21
C HIS A 143 5.53 10.62 15.72
N LEU A 144 5.73 9.50 16.42
CA LEU A 144 6.09 9.45 17.84
C LEU A 144 7.60 9.53 18.10
N GLY A 145 8.40 9.71 17.04
CA GLY A 145 9.86 9.77 17.14
C GLY A 145 10.56 8.41 17.26
N THR A 146 9.81 7.31 17.16
CA THR A 146 10.39 5.97 17.14
C THR A 146 11.13 5.72 15.85
N LYS A 147 12.34 5.17 15.93
CA LYS A 147 13.21 4.90 14.78
C LYS A 147 13.36 3.40 14.53
N TYR A 148 13.28 3.03 13.27
CA TYR A 148 13.55 1.67 12.78
C TYR A 148 14.71 1.72 11.80
N LYS A 149 15.73 0.87 12.01
CA LYS A 149 16.82 0.72 11.05
C LYS A 149 16.35 -0.07 9.85
N VAL A 150 16.60 0.43 8.64
CA VAL A 150 16.23 -0.25 7.39
C VAL A 150 17.31 -0.04 6.33
N ASN A 151 17.45 -0.98 5.42
CA ASN A 151 18.39 -0.88 4.29
C ASN A 151 17.70 -0.31 3.04
N ALA A 152 16.36 -0.39 2.97
CA ALA A 152 15.57 0.17 1.88
C ALA A 152 14.18 0.58 2.38
N ALA A 153 13.59 1.60 1.75
CA ALA A 153 12.23 2.05 2.01
C ALA A 153 11.44 2.12 0.71
N ILE A 154 10.25 1.50 0.70
CA ILE A 154 9.29 1.54 -0.40
C ILE A 154 8.15 2.46 -0.01
N ILE A 155 7.99 3.57 -0.72
CA ILE A 155 6.91 4.54 -0.47
C ILE A 155 5.70 4.17 -1.30
N ALA A 156 4.65 3.66 -0.63
CA ALA A 156 3.40 3.20 -1.22
C ALA A 156 2.17 3.86 -0.57
N THR A 157 2.29 5.13 -0.25
CA THR A 157 1.32 5.91 0.54
C THR A 157 0.02 6.23 -0.20
N GLY A 158 -0.01 6.07 -1.52
CA GLY A 158 -1.21 6.33 -2.32
C GLY A 158 -1.77 7.74 -2.12
N THR A 159 -3.08 7.84 -1.96
CA THR A 159 -3.81 9.11 -1.80
C THR A 159 -3.84 9.64 -0.36
N TYR A 160 -3.13 9.00 0.57
CA TYR A 160 -3.01 9.50 1.96
C TYR A 160 -1.93 10.58 2.10
N LEU A 161 -0.89 10.55 1.26
CA LEU A 161 0.21 11.51 1.31
C LEU A 161 -0.28 12.89 0.85
N LYS A 162 -0.38 13.83 1.80
CA LYS A 162 -0.88 15.20 1.59
C LYS A 162 -2.23 15.22 0.87
N GLY A 163 -3.10 14.26 1.25
CA GLY A 163 -4.39 14.05 0.61
C GLY A 163 -5.32 15.26 0.75
N LYS A 164 -6.11 15.54 -0.29
CA LYS A 164 -7.08 16.62 -0.34
C LYS A 164 -8.37 16.12 -1.00
N ILE A 165 -9.50 16.41 -0.38
CA ILE A 165 -10.83 16.14 -0.94
C ILE A 165 -11.38 17.45 -1.51
N MET A 166 -11.92 17.36 -2.73
CA MET A 166 -12.57 18.47 -3.41
C MET A 166 -13.98 18.03 -3.84
N ILE A 167 -15.00 18.79 -3.43
CA ILE A 167 -16.41 18.55 -3.78
C ILE A 167 -17.02 19.89 -4.21
N GLY A 168 -17.08 20.14 -5.50
CA GLY A 168 -17.40 21.46 -6.03
C GLY A 168 -16.39 22.50 -5.56
N GLU A 169 -16.85 23.55 -4.90
CA GLU A 169 -15.99 24.58 -4.31
C GLU A 169 -15.45 24.24 -2.91
N TYR A 170 -15.98 23.17 -2.30
CA TYR A 170 -15.53 22.74 -0.98
C TYR A 170 -14.22 21.97 -1.08
N GLU A 171 -13.23 22.41 -0.32
CA GLU A 171 -11.94 21.77 -0.21
C GLU A 171 -11.59 21.43 1.24
N ARG A 172 -11.08 20.26 1.46
CA ARG A 172 -10.61 19.81 2.77
C ARG A 172 -9.38 18.93 2.63
N GLU A 173 -8.38 19.17 3.47
CA GLU A 173 -7.28 18.23 3.64
C GLU A 173 -7.78 16.98 4.37
N SER A 174 -7.72 15.85 3.72
CA SER A 174 -8.18 14.57 4.22
C SER A 174 -7.62 13.43 3.40
N GLY A 175 -7.33 12.31 4.04
CA GLY A 175 -7.17 11.04 3.37
C GLY A 175 -8.51 10.38 3.03
N PRO A 176 -8.49 9.21 2.37
CA PRO A 176 -9.68 8.41 2.11
C PRO A 176 -10.48 8.08 3.39
N ASP A 177 -11.78 7.93 3.25
CA ASP A 177 -12.71 7.59 4.34
C ASP A 177 -12.65 8.54 5.56
N GLY A 178 -12.27 9.80 5.35
CA GLY A 178 -12.20 10.81 6.40
C GLY A 178 -10.97 10.69 7.32
N MET A 179 -10.02 9.84 6.97
CA MET A 179 -8.75 9.74 7.71
C MET A 179 -7.89 10.99 7.54
N PHE A 180 -6.99 11.24 8.48
CA PHE A 180 -6.09 12.39 8.38
C PHE A 180 -5.06 12.19 7.24
N PRO A 181 -4.65 13.29 6.56
CA PRO A 181 -3.62 13.23 5.55
C PRO A 181 -2.23 13.21 6.18
N ALA A 182 -1.35 12.32 5.74
CA ALA A 182 0.05 12.32 6.12
C ALA A 182 0.76 13.48 5.40
N LYS A 183 1.23 14.49 6.13
CA LYS A 183 1.86 15.69 5.57
C LYS A 183 3.37 15.69 5.70
N LEU A 184 3.86 15.39 6.91
CA LEU A 184 5.28 15.53 7.27
C LEU A 184 6.20 14.72 6.37
N LEU A 185 5.84 13.50 6.02
CA LEU A 185 6.65 12.69 5.10
C LEU A 185 6.85 13.38 3.75
N SER A 186 5.79 14.03 3.21
CA SER A 186 5.90 14.75 1.94
C SER A 186 6.84 15.96 2.02
N GLU A 187 6.84 16.64 3.15
CA GLU A 187 7.68 17.81 3.40
C GLU A 187 9.14 17.39 3.55
N ASN A 188 9.40 16.39 4.41
CA ASN A 188 10.75 15.89 4.66
C ASN A 188 11.39 15.25 3.40
N LEU A 189 10.61 14.55 2.58
CA LEU A 189 11.12 14.01 1.32
C LEU A 189 11.51 15.09 0.32
N LYS A 190 10.77 16.21 0.25
CA LYS A 190 11.12 17.33 -0.64
C LYS A 190 12.46 17.97 -0.28
N GLU A 191 12.72 18.12 1.01
CA GLU A 191 13.98 18.68 1.51
C GLU A 191 15.20 17.80 1.18
N LYS A 192 15.00 16.48 1.04
CA LYS A 192 16.08 15.52 0.76
C LYS A 192 16.35 15.30 -0.73
N VAL A 193 15.41 15.63 -1.61
CA VAL A 193 15.50 15.39 -3.06
C VAL A 193 15.77 16.68 -3.84
N SER A 194 15.75 17.85 -3.16
CA SER A 194 16.04 19.16 -3.76
C SER A 194 17.58 19.49 -3.73
#